data_0b2f9adedd7720c84f2ddd9b23bac13a
#
_entry.id   0b2f9adedd7720c84f2ddd9b23bac13a
#
_cell.length_a   1.000
_cell.length_b   1.000
_cell.length_c   1.000
_cell.angle_alpha   90.00
_cell.angle_beta   90.00
_cell.angle_gamma   90.00
#
_symmetry.space_group_name_H-M   'P 1'
#
loop_
_entity.id
_entity.type
_entity.pdbx_description
1 polymer ?
#
loop_
_entity_poly.entity_id
_entity_poly.type
_entity_poly.pdbx_seq_one_letter_code
_entity_poly.pdbx_strand_id
1 'polypeptide(L)'
;MIGSLSVCIDSIYRVGSKPDISPTSNWNTPGSVGLVIEFSVFCESYPAVTPEQSYPRVLEIARTLLSSIASQGRSRNEDLYMSLFSWKLHGTGTSIEPGAVVSTDERLSWPRTIGVGLQHIAAMFGATFLVPILTGLPPTTTLFFSGVGTMLFLIITQNKVPSYLGSSFAFLAPIAASVKSDSMAVALGGVVATGVMLALVGLIARAVGTGWINWMLPPVVTGTIVMVIGFNLAGAAKGGLASGPLLGTITLLAIAGFAAFSRGFIGRISIFLGVVVGYVVAFIMGDVNTDGISAAKWVAAPTFTTPEFKVSAIILFIPVVLVLIAENVGHVKAVSNMTGKDLDDQMGNALFADGVATTLAGAGGGSGTTTYAENIGVMAATRVYSTAAYWIAALGAIVLSVSPKFGAVLSAIPGGVLGGAQVALFGMIGILGAKIWIESRVNFADSTNLIVVASAIIIGIADISWTSGDFTFNGIINATVVAIVGYRVFHGISKSRGTSAA
;
A
#
# COMPACT_ATOMS: atom_id res chain seq x y z
N MET A 1 3.59 20.13 13.74
CA MET A 1 3.64 18.66 13.78
C MET A 1 5.05 18.11 13.66
N ILE A 2 5.91 18.64 12.77
CA ILE A 2 7.33 18.28 12.68
C ILE A 2 8.10 18.73 13.94
N GLY A 3 7.78 19.88 14.52
CA GLY A 3 8.33 20.31 15.82
C GLY A 3 7.98 19.39 17.01
N SER A 4 6.82 18.72 16.94
CA SER A 4 6.43 17.72 17.96
C SER A 4 7.16 16.39 17.79
N LEU A 5 7.57 16.02 16.59
CA LEU A 5 8.40 14.85 16.36
C LEU A 5 9.85 15.08 16.83
N SER A 6 10.42 16.27 16.62
CA SER A 6 11.74 16.66 17.12
C SER A 6 11.75 16.67 18.66
N VAL A 7 10.72 17.23 19.30
CA VAL A 7 10.55 17.21 20.76
C VAL A 7 10.32 15.78 21.28
N CYS A 8 9.64 14.92 20.54
CA CYS A 8 9.51 13.51 20.90
C CYS A 8 10.83 12.74 20.81
N ILE A 9 11.62 12.99 19.78
CA ILE A 9 12.94 12.35 19.62
C ILE A 9 13.91 12.84 20.69
N ASP A 10 13.95 14.14 21.00
CA ASP A 10 14.78 14.70 22.07
C ASP A 10 14.32 14.29 23.48
N SER A 11 13.00 14.10 23.68
CA SER A 11 12.48 13.56 24.97
C SER A 11 12.81 12.08 25.14
N ILE A 12 12.86 11.29 24.07
CA ILE A 12 13.28 9.89 24.11
C ILE A 12 14.78 9.77 24.46
N TYR A 13 15.60 10.71 24.00
CA TYR A 13 17.03 10.75 24.36
C TYR A 13 17.31 11.26 25.77
N ARG A 14 16.48 12.12 26.37
CA ARG A 14 16.69 12.68 27.70
C ARG A 14 16.20 11.84 28.88
N VAL A 15 15.39 10.81 28.63
CA VAL A 15 14.88 9.92 29.71
C VAL A 15 15.81 8.72 29.99
N GLY A 16 16.85 8.53 29.17
CA GLY A 16 17.82 7.46 29.33
C GLY A 16 19.22 7.95 29.65
N SER A 17 19.54 8.15 30.92
CA SER A 17 20.90 8.17 31.51
C SER A 17 21.66 9.51 31.55
N LYS A 18 21.90 9.99 32.76
CA LYS A 18 23.23 10.49 33.10
C LYS A 18 24.16 9.29 33.31
N PRO A 19 25.30 9.26 32.67
CA PRO A 19 26.55 9.14 33.40
C PRO A 19 27.57 10.20 32.97
N ASP A 20 28.40 10.64 33.93
CA ASP A 20 29.60 11.41 33.76
C ASP A 20 30.52 10.82 32.69
N ILE A 21 30.91 11.60 31.68
CA ILE A 21 32.02 11.28 30.79
C ILE A 21 32.89 12.52 30.64
N SER A 22 34.13 12.40 31.06
CA SER A 22 35.22 13.35 30.86
C SER A 22 35.62 13.43 29.37
N PRO A 23 36.20 14.57 28.91
CA PRO A 23 36.46 14.82 27.50
C PRO A 23 37.85 14.35 27.09
N THR A 24 37.98 13.07 26.67
CA THR A 24 39.14 12.64 25.83
C THR A 24 38.80 11.34 25.12
N SER A 25 38.38 11.41 23.86
CA SER A 25 38.62 10.33 22.89
C SER A 25 38.36 10.83 21.45
N ASN A 26 39.33 10.61 20.63
CA ASN A 26 39.43 10.92 19.19
C ASN A 26 38.34 10.26 18.37
N TRP A 27 37.60 11.07 17.59
CA TRP A 27 36.68 10.61 16.56
C TRP A 27 37.30 10.82 15.17
N ASN A 28 37.92 9.81 14.63
CA ASN A 28 38.31 9.76 13.22
C ASN A 28 37.94 8.40 12.65
N THR A 29 36.73 8.27 12.09
CA THR A 29 36.39 7.27 11.07
C THR A 29 35.37 7.88 10.12
N PRO A 30 35.62 7.91 8.79
CA PRO A 30 34.73 8.52 7.83
C PRO A 30 33.68 7.50 7.40
N GLY A 31 32.39 7.78 7.63
CA GLY A 31 31.31 6.97 7.06
C GLY A 31 29.89 7.16 7.58
N SER A 32 29.70 7.77 8.75
CA SER A 32 28.37 7.81 9.39
C SER A 32 27.78 9.20 9.66
N VAL A 33 28.40 10.26 9.23
CA VAL A 33 28.03 11.64 9.60
C VAL A 33 27.11 12.33 8.58
N GLY A 34 26.97 11.80 7.36
CA GLY A 34 26.25 12.48 6.28
C GLY A 34 24.73 12.54 6.42
N LEU A 35 24.10 11.58 7.10
CA LEU A 35 22.64 11.44 7.11
C LEU A 35 21.94 12.18 8.27
N VAL A 36 22.64 12.49 9.34
CA VAL A 36 22.08 13.12 10.55
C VAL A 36 22.07 14.65 10.44
N ILE A 37 22.96 15.24 9.64
CA ILE A 37 23.12 16.70 9.56
C ILE A 37 22.07 17.36 8.63
N GLU A 38 21.56 16.66 7.60
CA GLU A 38 20.55 17.23 6.71
C GLU A 38 19.14 17.31 7.33
N PHE A 39 18.84 16.51 8.36
CA PHE A 39 17.55 16.56 9.04
C PHE A 39 17.39 17.74 10.01
N SER A 40 18.48 18.29 10.54
CA SER A 40 18.45 19.41 11.49
C SER A 40 18.19 20.76 10.81
N VAL A 41 18.58 20.95 9.56
CA VAL A 41 18.38 22.18 8.79
C VAL A 41 16.91 22.38 8.37
N PHE A 42 16.11 21.31 8.37
CA PHE A 42 14.70 21.36 7.99
C PHE A 42 13.78 21.88 9.12
N CYS A 43 14.25 21.92 10.36
CA CYS A 43 13.43 22.28 11.54
C CYS A 43 13.38 23.79 11.85
N GLU A 44 14.23 24.64 11.27
CA GLU A 44 14.32 26.05 11.66
C GLU A 44 13.36 27.02 10.95
N SER A 45 12.49 26.54 10.03
CA SER A 45 11.73 27.45 9.13
C SER A 45 10.23 27.61 9.43
N TYR A 46 9.71 27.18 10.57
CA TYR A 46 8.28 27.32 10.87
C TYR A 46 7.97 28.06 12.17
N PRO A 47 7.08 29.09 12.15
CA PRO A 47 6.62 29.77 13.36
C PRO A 47 5.74 28.85 14.21
N ALA A 48 5.98 28.89 15.53
CA ALA A 48 5.31 28.10 16.54
C ALA A 48 3.80 28.35 16.55
N VAL A 49 3.01 27.31 16.37
CA VAL A 49 1.58 27.28 16.70
C VAL A 49 1.44 26.86 18.15
N THR A 50 0.69 27.66 18.93
CA THR A 50 0.47 27.50 20.38
C THR A 50 -0.11 26.14 20.75
N PRO A 51 0.34 25.53 21.87
CA PRO A 51 0.04 24.14 22.24
C PRO A 51 -1.18 24.06 23.17
N GLU A 52 -2.37 24.29 22.66
CA GLU A 52 -3.58 24.20 23.52
C GLU A 52 -4.78 23.47 22.91
N GLN A 53 -4.56 22.45 22.15
CA GLN A 53 -5.59 21.40 21.94
C GLN A 53 -4.93 20.14 21.33
N SER A 54 -4.04 19.52 22.06
CA SER A 54 -3.33 18.33 21.65
C SER A 54 -4.07 17.07 22.08
N TYR A 55 -4.04 16.09 21.22
CA TYR A 55 -4.56 14.74 21.39
C TYR A 55 -3.66 13.91 22.35
N PRO A 56 -3.82 13.96 23.69
CA PRO A 56 -2.93 13.26 24.61
C PRO A 56 -3.04 11.73 24.45
N ARG A 57 -4.20 11.20 24.10
CA ARG A 57 -4.43 9.74 24.04
C ARG A 57 -3.86 9.04 22.83
N VAL A 58 -3.92 9.64 21.65
CA VAL A 58 -3.37 9.00 20.43
C VAL A 58 -1.83 9.01 20.44
N LEU A 59 -1.23 10.08 20.96
CA LEU A 59 0.21 10.16 21.14
C LEU A 59 0.70 9.23 22.26
N GLU A 60 -0.12 9.00 23.29
CA GLU A 60 0.18 8.07 24.39
C GLU A 60 0.08 6.61 23.92
N ILE A 61 -0.90 6.28 23.08
CA ILE A 61 -0.99 4.96 22.42
C ILE A 61 0.18 4.74 21.46
N ALA A 62 0.52 5.73 20.65
CA ALA A 62 1.71 5.66 19.79
C ALA A 62 3.00 5.56 20.62
N ARG A 63 3.12 6.27 21.72
CA ARG A 63 4.24 6.15 22.66
C ARG A 63 4.31 4.78 23.31
N THR A 64 3.19 4.24 23.74
CA THR A 64 3.11 2.90 24.36
C THR A 64 3.42 1.81 23.37
N LEU A 65 2.96 1.92 22.11
CA LEU A 65 3.31 1.01 21.03
C LEU A 65 4.80 1.10 20.67
N LEU A 66 5.33 2.32 20.53
CA LEU A 66 6.76 2.53 20.24
C LEU A 66 7.66 2.12 21.42
N SER A 67 7.22 2.32 22.66
CA SER A 67 7.97 1.89 23.84
C SER A 67 7.93 0.37 24.03
N SER A 68 6.84 -0.28 23.68
CA SER A 68 6.74 -1.75 23.64
C SER A 68 7.66 -2.36 22.58
N ILE A 69 7.80 -1.69 21.41
CA ILE A 69 8.77 -2.07 20.38
C ILE A 69 10.22 -1.81 20.87
N ALA A 70 10.44 -0.73 21.60
CA ALA A 70 11.76 -0.35 22.13
C ALA A 70 12.20 -1.15 23.36
N SER A 71 11.27 -1.68 24.16
CA SER A 71 11.59 -2.37 25.43
C SER A 71 12.02 -3.84 25.26
N GLN A 72 11.88 -4.44 24.09
CA GLN A 72 12.27 -5.84 23.84
C GLN A 72 13.76 -6.06 23.51
N GLY A 73 14.65 -5.13 23.84
CA GLY A 73 16.05 -5.51 23.84
C GLY A 73 17.08 -4.51 23.35
N ARG A 74 17.69 -3.79 24.26
CA ARG A 74 18.79 -2.83 24.00
C ARG A 74 20.06 -3.48 23.45
N SER A 75 20.37 -4.74 23.75
CA SER A 75 21.54 -5.46 23.22
C SER A 75 21.26 -6.19 21.90
N ARG A 76 19.98 -6.48 21.61
CA ARG A 76 19.56 -7.08 20.35
C ARG A 76 19.41 -6.06 19.22
N ASN A 77 19.30 -4.79 19.56
CA ASN A 77 18.96 -3.73 18.62
C ASN A 77 20.13 -3.28 17.75
N GLU A 78 21.34 -3.16 18.26
CA GLU A 78 22.49 -2.75 17.44
C GLU A 78 22.82 -3.82 16.38
N ASP A 79 22.78 -5.10 16.74
CA ASP A 79 22.95 -6.20 15.80
C ASP A 79 21.79 -6.27 14.80
N LEU A 80 20.56 -5.96 15.22
CA LEU A 80 19.38 -5.95 14.36
C LEU A 80 19.44 -4.78 13.35
N TYR A 81 19.80 -3.57 13.78
CA TYR A 81 19.93 -2.43 12.87
C TYR A 81 21.07 -2.62 11.86
N MET A 82 22.19 -3.15 12.29
CA MET A 82 23.29 -3.52 11.39
C MET A 82 22.87 -4.60 10.38
N SER A 83 22.03 -5.56 10.80
CA SER A 83 21.53 -6.61 9.90
C SER A 83 20.47 -6.12 8.92
N LEU A 84 19.63 -5.11 9.27
CA LEU A 84 18.59 -4.57 8.40
C LEU A 84 19.14 -3.87 7.14
N PHE A 85 20.34 -3.30 7.21
CA PHE A 85 20.96 -2.60 6.09
C PHE A 85 22.18 -3.33 5.49
N SER A 86 22.39 -4.60 5.89
CA SER A 86 23.46 -5.42 5.36
C SER A 86 22.89 -6.46 4.38
N TRP A 87 23.04 -6.19 3.09
CA TRP A 87 22.73 -7.15 2.04
C TRP A 87 24.00 -7.74 1.46
N LYS A 88 24.06 -9.06 1.36
CA LYS A 88 25.17 -9.77 0.72
C LYS A 88 25.17 -9.48 -0.80
N LEU A 89 26.35 -9.39 -1.39
CA LEU A 89 26.46 -9.26 -2.84
C LEU A 89 26.14 -10.61 -3.49
N HIS A 90 25.16 -10.64 -4.40
CA HIS A 90 24.82 -11.84 -5.16
C HIS A 90 25.85 -12.09 -6.26
N GLY A 91 26.63 -13.16 -6.16
CA GLY A 91 27.68 -13.50 -7.11
C GLY A 91 28.63 -12.31 -7.37
N THR A 92 28.81 -11.93 -8.63
CA THR A 92 29.60 -10.75 -9.03
C THR A 92 28.80 -9.44 -8.90
N GLY A 93 27.50 -9.50 -8.61
CA GLY A 93 26.59 -8.36 -8.58
C GLY A 93 26.20 -7.81 -9.95
N THR A 94 26.70 -8.43 -11.04
CA THR A 94 26.51 -7.91 -12.40
C THR A 94 25.56 -8.74 -13.26
N SER A 95 25.33 -9.98 -12.93
CA SER A 95 24.45 -10.90 -13.66
C SER A 95 23.76 -11.85 -12.70
N ILE A 96 22.61 -12.37 -13.14
CA ILE A 96 21.89 -13.45 -12.46
C ILE A 96 21.98 -14.65 -13.39
N GLU A 97 22.49 -15.76 -12.89
CA GLU A 97 22.59 -16.99 -13.66
C GLU A 97 21.20 -17.50 -14.10
N PRO A 98 21.11 -18.22 -15.23
CA PRO A 98 19.87 -18.84 -15.64
C PRO A 98 19.31 -19.76 -14.53
N GLY A 99 18.06 -19.49 -14.11
CA GLY A 99 17.40 -20.23 -13.02
C GLY A 99 17.66 -19.69 -11.61
N ALA A 100 18.70 -18.87 -11.39
CA ALA A 100 18.96 -18.25 -10.10
C ALA A 100 18.03 -17.04 -9.83
N VAL A 101 17.92 -16.67 -8.54
CA VAL A 101 17.22 -15.48 -8.04
C VAL A 101 18.11 -14.76 -7.04
N VAL A 102 17.98 -13.43 -6.95
CA VAL A 102 18.60 -12.64 -5.89
C VAL A 102 17.68 -12.69 -4.68
N SER A 103 18.14 -13.27 -3.59
CA SER A 103 17.34 -13.49 -2.37
C SER A 103 17.04 -12.17 -1.64
N THR A 104 16.14 -12.24 -0.65
CA THR A 104 15.68 -11.06 0.12
C THR A 104 16.81 -10.36 0.87
N ASP A 105 17.80 -11.12 1.33
CA ASP A 105 19.01 -10.70 2.06
C ASP A 105 20.23 -10.45 1.16
N GLU A 106 20.06 -10.53 -0.16
CA GLU A 106 21.09 -10.27 -1.15
C GLU A 106 20.78 -8.98 -1.94
N ARG A 107 21.80 -8.46 -2.61
CA ARG A 107 21.67 -7.38 -3.59
C ARG A 107 22.57 -7.60 -4.79
N LEU A 108 22.24 -6.98 -5.89
CA LEU A 108 23.17 -6.75 -7.00
C LEU A 108 24.16 -5.61 -6.67
N SER A 109 25.03 -5.24 -7.59
CA SER A 109 25.81 -4.02 -7.46
C SER A 109 24.86 -2.81 -7.26
N TRP A 110 25.27 -1.80 -6.50
CA TRP A 110 24.40 -0.69 -6.17
C TRP A 110 23.76 -0.02 -7.39
N PRO A 111 24.46 0.28 -8.50
CA PRO A 111 23.80 0.86 -9.68
C PRO A 111 22.66 -0.02 -10.23
N ARG A 112 22.82 -1.35 -10.22
CA ARG A 112 21.78 -2.27 -10.66
C ARG A 112 20.63 -2.38 -9.66
N THR A 113 20.93 -2.41 -8.37
CA THR A 113 19.92 -2.41 -7.31
C THR A 113 19.10 -1.13 -7.33
N ILE A 114 19.73 0.02 -7.55
CA ILE A 114 19.06 1.31 -7.78
C ILE A 114 18.17 1.22 -9.03
N GLY A 115 18.67 0.67 -10.13
CA GLY A 115 17.88 0.46 -11.33
C GLY A 115 16.63 -0.38 -11.09
N VAL A 116 16.73 -1.45 -10.29
CA VAL A 116 15.56 -2.28 -9.89
C VAL A 116 14.63 -1.49 -8.96
N GLY A 117 15.15 -0.71 -8.01
CA GLY A 117 14.36 0.18 -7.17
C GLY A 117 13.54 1.20 -7.98
N LEU A 118 14.14 1.80 -9.00
CA LEU A 118 13.43 2.69 -9.94
C LEU A 118 12.35 1.95 -10.72
N GLN A 119 12.56 0.67 -11.07
CA GLN A 119 11.54 -0.17 -11.68
C GLN A 119 10.35 -0.39 -10.75
N HIS A 120 10.59 -0.57 -9.44
CA HIS A 120 9.52 -0.65 -8.45
C HIS A 120 8.73 0.66 -8.34
N ILE A 121 9.38 1.82 -8.42
CA ILE A 121 8.70 3.12 -8.47
C ILE A 121 7.81 3.24 -9.71
N ALA A 122 8.31 2.84 -10.88
CA ALA A 122 7.51 2.87 -12.11
C ALA A 122 6.32 1.90 -12.06
N ALA A 123 6.47 0.73 -11.43
CA ALA A 123 5.40 -0.26 -11.31
C ALA A 123 4.29 0.19 -10.35
N MET A 124 4.65 0.79 -9.20
CA MET A 124 3.66 1.27 -8.22
C MET A 124 2.91 2.52 -8.68
N PHE A 125 3.42 3.20 -9.71
CA PHE A 125 2.94 4.51 -10.14
C PHE A 125 1.43 4.50 -10.39
N GLY A 126 0.91 3.54 -11.20
CA GLY A 126 -0.49 3.51 -11.60
C GLY A 126 -1.45 3.48 -10.41
N ALA A 127 -1.24 2.56 -9.47
CA ALA A 127 -2.11 2.38 -8.33
C ALA A 127 -1.93 3.49 -7.26
N THR A 128 -0.69 3.87 -6.96
CA THR A 128 -0.39 4.84 -5.89
C THR A 128 -0.93 6.24 -6.18
N PHE A 129 -0.99 6.65 -7.46
CA PHE A 129 -1.47 7.99 -7.82
C PHE A 129 -2.95 8.02 -8.18
N LEU A 130 -3.49 6.92 -8.69
CA LEU A 130 -4.88 6.88 -9.11
C LEU A 130 -5.84 7.05 -7.94
N VAL A 131 -5.57 6.39 -6.81
CA VAL A 131 -6.42 6.49 -5.61
C VAL A 131 -6.52 7.93 -5.09
N PRO A 132 -5.42 8.66 -4.79
CA PRO A 132 -5.54 10.04 -4.31
C PRO A 132 -6.18 10.97 -5.34
N ILE A 133 -5.92 10.81 -6.64
CA ILE A 133 -6.56 11.64 -7.66
C ILE A 133 -8.08 11.42 -7.67
N LEU A 134 -8.54 10.17 -7.58
CA LEU A 134 -9.96 9.82 -7.59
C LEU A 134 -10.68 10.23 -6.31
N THR A 135 -9.99 10.26 -5.18
CA THR A 135 -10.57 10.64 -3.88
C THR A 135 -10.42 12.12 -3.55
N GLY A 136 -9.60 12.87 -4.29
CA GLY A 136 -9.27 14.26 -3.98
C GLY A 136 -8.21 14.43 -2.89
N LEU A 137 -7.54 13.35 -2.49
CA LEU A 137 -6.39 13.41 -1.58
C LEU A 137 -5.15 13.96 -2.30
N PRO A 138 -4.23 14.66 -1.59
CA PRO A 138 -3.00 15.14 -2.20
C PRO A 138 -2.08 13.97 -2.63
N PRO A 139 -1.73 13.85 -3.94
CA PRO A 139 -0.89 12.75 -4.41
C PRO A 139 0.50 12.72 -3.75
N THR A 140 1.10 13.89 -3.50
CA THR A 140 2.40 13.99 -2.84
C THR A 140 2.38 13.50 -1.40
N THR A 141 1.35 13.83 -0.62
CA THR A 141 1.18 13.36 0.77
C THR A 141 0.97 11.85 0.80
N THR A 142 0.15 11.34 -0.10
CA THR A 142 -0.07 9.89 -0.23
C THR A 142 1.22 9.16 -0.58
N LEU A 143 2.01 9.71 -1.52
CA LEU A 143 3.30 9.15 -1.91
C LEU A 143 4.32 9.18 -0.76
N PHE A 144 4.34 10.25 0.04
CA PHE A 144 5.18 10.33 1.23
C PHE A 144 4.88 9.18 2.19
N PHE A 145 3.61 8.97 2.53
CA PHE A 145 3.23 7.89 3.44
C PHE A 145 3.38 6.51 2.82
N SER A 146 3.27 6.36 1.51
CA SER A 146 3.62 5.12 0.81
C SER A 146 5.10 4.77 1.01
N GLY A 147 6.01 5.74 0.84
CA GLY A 147 7.42 5.54 1.10
C GLY A 147 7.73 5.22 2.57
N VAL A 148 7.22 6.04 3.50
CA VAL A 148 7.38 5.81 4.94
C VAL A 148 6.77 4.47 5.37
N GLY A 149 5.56 4.16 4.90
CA GLY A 149 4.87 2.90 5.17
C GLY A 149 5.67 1.69 4.68
N THR A 150 6.24 1.77 3.47
CA THR A 150 7.11 0.71 2.93
C THR A 150 8.35 0.50 3.81
N MET A 151 9.02 1.57 4.26
CA MET A 151 10.15 1.44 5.18
C MET A 151 9.76 0.79 6.49
N LEU A 152 8.65 1.21 7.10
CA LEU A 152 8.13 0.61 8.34
C LEU A 152 7.78 -0.87 8.14
N PHE A 153 7.17 -1.20 7.02
CA PHE A 153 6.86 -2.59 6.67
C PHE A 153 8.12 -3.45 6.60
N LEU A 154 9.16 -2.98 5.93
CA LEU A 154 10.44 -3.69 5.82
C LEU A 154 11.14 -3.84 7.18
N ILE A 155 11.07 -2.82 8.03
CA ILE A 155 11.60 -2.87 9.41
C ILE A 155 10.85 -3.92 10.23
N ILE A 156 9.51 -3.84 10.26
CA ILE A 156 8.67 -4.70 11.10
C ILE A 156 8.73 -6.15 10.64
N THR A 157 8.79 -6.40 9.34
CA THR A 157 8.97 -7.75 8.77
C THR A 157 10.44 -8.19 8.73
N GLN A 158 11.37 -7.37 9.24
CA GLN A 158 12.81 -7.65 9.30
C GLN A 158 13.39 -8.00 7.92
N ASN A 159 12.97 -7.30 6.87
CA ASN A 159 13.35 -7.57 5.47
C ASN A 159 13.05 -9.01 4.99
N LYS A 160 12.16 -9.76 5.68
CA LYS A 160 11.81 -11.11 5.27
C LYS A 160 10.75 -11.14 4.17
N VAL A 161 9.86 -10.15 4.15
CA VAL A 161 8.79 -10.02 3.16
C VAL A 161 9.10 -8.85 2.23
N PRO A 162 9.61 -9.10 1.02
CA PRO A 162 9.82 -8.05 0.04
C PRO A 162 8.47 -7.57 -0.51
N SER A 163 8.02 -6.41 -0.06
CA SER A 163 6.79 -5.80 -0.54
C SER A 163 6.89 -4.27 -0.50
N TYR A 164 6.19 -3.62 -1.43
CA TYR A 164 5.97 -2.19 -1.46
C TYR A 164 4.55 -1.90 -0.97
N LEU A 165 4.41 -0.87 -0.16
CA LEU A 165 3.11 -0.39 0.31
C LEU A 165 2.69 0.85 -0.47
N GLY A 166 1.50 0.79 -1.05
CA GLY A 166 0.90 1.94 -1.71
C GLY A 166 -0.60 2.04 -1.43
N SER A 167 -1.29 2.94 -2.10
CA SER A 167 -2.70 3.23 -1.86
C SER A 167 -3.59 2.04 -2.18
N SER A 168 -4.46 1.63 -1.26
CA SER A 168 -5.44 0.57 -1.54
C SER A 168 -6.72 1.13 -2.17
N PHE A 169 -7.17 0.47 -3.24
CA PHE A 169 -8.44 0.77 -3.91
C PHE A 169 -9.67 0.47 -3.05
N ALA A 170 -9.54 -0.34 -2.01
CA ALA A 170 -10.62 -0.64 -1.07
C ALA A 170 -11.13 0.61 -0.33
N PHE A 171 -10.33 1.68 -0.26
CA PHE A 171 -10.70 2.94 0.36
C PHE A 171 -11.49 3.88 -0.56
N LEU A 172 -11.55 3.65 -1.88
CA LEU A 172 -12.19 4.58 -2.81
C LEU A 172 -13.67 4.83 -2.47
N ALA A 173 -14.45 3.78 -2.33
CA ALA A 173 -15.88 3.90 -2.07
C ALA A 173 -16.19 4.49 -0.68
N PRO A 174 -15.55 4.04 0.43
CA PRO A 174 -15.77 4.64 1.74
C PRO A 174 -15.32 6.11 1.83
N ILE A 175 -14.19 6.47 1.22
CA ILE A 175 -13.74 7.88 1.18
C ILE A 175 -14.75 8.72 0.40
N ALA A 176 -15.17 8.30 -0.80
CA ALA A 176 -16.12 9.02 -1.61
C ALA A 176 -17.47 9.21 -0.89
N ALA A 177 -17.97 8.17 -0.21
CA ALA A 177 -19.19 8.24 0.59
C ALA A 177 -19.05 9.21 1.77
N SER A 178 -17.95 9.12 2.53
CA SER A 178 -17.69 9.99 3.67
C SER A 178 -17.48 11.46 3.27
N VAL A 179 -16.80 11.72 2.16
CA VAL A 179 -16.63 13.09 1.64
C VAL A 179 -17.96 13.68 1.18
N LYS A 180 -18.85 12.84 0.61
CA LYS A 180 -20.18 13.29 0.17
C LYS A 180 -21.11 13.63 1.35
N SER A 181 -21.03 12.87 2.45
CA SER A 181 -21.89 13.07 3.63
C SER A 181 -21.33 14.08 4.63
N ASP A 182 -19.99 14.20 4.70
CA ASP A 182 -19.32 14.98 5.74
C ASP A 182 -18.12 15.78 5.17
N SER A 183 -16.91 15.24 5.30
CA SER A 183 -15.69 15.93 4.86
C SER A 183 -14.53 14.95 4.61
N MET A 184 -13.47 15.44 3.97
CA MET A 184 -12.24 14.68 3.82
C MET A 184 -11.58 14.38 5.17
N ALA A 185 -11.63 15.29 6.14
CA ALA A 185 -11.06 15.07 7.47
C ALA A 185 -11.76 13.91 8.20
N VAL A 186 -13.08 13.79 8.06
CA VAL A 186 -13.87 12.67 8.60
C VAL A 186 -13.52 11.35 7.88
N ALA A 187 -13.35 11.38 6.55
CA ALA A 187 -12.90 10.21 5.80
C ALA A 187 -11.52 9.72 6.28
N LEU A 188 -10.59 10.64 6.53
CA LEU A 188 -9.27 10.32 7.09
C LEU A 188 -9.37 9.69 8.48
N GLY A 189 -10.33 10.10 9.30
CA GLY A 189 -10.64 9.44 10.58
C GLY A 189 -11.02 7.97 10.41
N GLY A 190 -11.79 7.65 9.36
CA GLY A 190 -12.12 6.29 8.95
C GLY A 190 -10.89 5.49 8.50
N VAL A 191 -9.99 6.11 7.73
CA VAL A 191 -8.71 5.50 7.33
C VAL A 191 -7.85 5.16 8.55
N VAL A 192 -7.71 6.10 9.51
CA VAL A 192 -6.97 5.86 10.77
C VAL A 192 -7.58 4.69 11.53
N ALA A 193 -8.90 4.66 11.69
CA ALA A 193 -9.60 3.59 12.40
C ALA A 193 -9.36 2.22 11.73
N THR A 194 -9.42 2.17 10.40
CA THR A 194 -9.09 0.96 9.62
C THR A 194 -7.66 0.49 9.90
N GLY A 195 -6.70 1.41 9.87
CA GLY A 195 -5.29 1.11 10.14
C GLY A 195 -5.07 0.55 11.55
N VAL A 196 -5.68 1.17 12.56
CA VAL A 196 -5.63 0.68 13.95
C VAL A 196 -6.23 -0.71 14.06
N MET A 197 -7.40 -0.94 13.47
CA MET A 197 -8.04 -2.26 13.49
C MET A 197 -7.20 -3.32 12.78
N LEU A 198 -6.62 -3.00 11.63
CA LEU A 198 -5.72 -3.91 10.90
C LEU A 198 -4.45 -4.22 11.72
N ALA A 199 -3.87 -3.22 12.39
CA ALA A 199 -2.74 -3.42 13.29
C ALA A 199 -3.10 -4.35 14.46
N LEU A 200 -4.27 -4.17 15.07
CA LEU A 200 -4.77 -5.07 16.11
C LEU A 200 -4.95 -6.50 15.61
N VAL A 201 -5.52 -6.68 14.43
CA VAL A 201 -5.61 -8.00 13.76
C VAL A 201 -4.23 -8.61 13.56
N GLY A 202 -3.25 -7.82 13.12
CA GLY A 202 -1.87 -8.25 12.98
C GLY A 202 -1.25 -8.70 14.32
N LEU A 203 -1.49 -7.96 15.40
CA LEU A 203 -1.03 -8.35 16.75
C LEU A 203 -1.69 -9.64 17.23
N ILE A 204 -2.99 -9.80 17.01
CA ILE A 204 -3.70 -11.04 17.34
C ILE A 204 -3.11 -12.21 16.54
N ALA A 205 -2.88 -12.03 15.23
CA ALA A 205 -2.28 -13.05 14.38
C ALA A 205 -0.86 -13.44 14.84
N ARG A 206 -0.08 -12.49 15.36
CA ARG A 206 1.24 -12.77 15.97
C ARG A 206 1.13 -13.57 17.27
N ALA A 207 0.12 -13.31 18.08
CA ALA A 207 -0.05 -13.93 19.40
C ALA A 207 -0.64 -15.34 19.31
N VAL A 208 -1.66 -15.54 18.46
CA VAL A 208 -2.44 -16.80 18.40
C VAL A 208 -2.20 -17.58 17.10
N GLY A 209 -1.33 -17.07 16.21
CA GLY A 209 -1.08 -17.67 14.90
C GLY A 209 -2.11 -17.26 13.85
N THR A 210 -1.87 -17.71 12.60
CA THR A 210 -2.66 -17.31 11.41
C THR A 210 -3.72 -18.33 11.01
N GLY A 211 -3.85 -19.43 11.75
CA GLY A 211 -4.78 -20.50 11.42
C GLY A 211 -6.23 -20.05 11.27
N TRP A 212 -6.68 -19.12 12.13
CA TRP A 212 -8.02 -18.55 12.06
C TRP A 212 -8.22 -17.65 10.82
N ILE A 213 -7.18 -16.93 10.38
CA ILE A 213 -7.22 -16.14 9.13
C ILE A 213 -7.34 -17.08 7.94
N ASN A 214 -6.49 -18.10 7.85
CA ASN A 214 -6.55 -19.11 6.80
C ASN A 214 -7.90 -19.86 6.80
N TRP A 215 -8.46 -20.09 7.99
CA TRP A 215 -9.81 -20.66 8.10
C TRP A 215 -10.86 -19.67 7.58
N MET A 216 -10.80 -18.39 7.93
CA MET A 216 -11.77 -17.36 7.52
C MET A 216 -11.68 -17.03 6.02
N LEU A 217 -10.46 -16.98 5.47
CA LEU A 217 -10.14 -16.54 4.13
C LEU A 217 -9.45 -17.65 3.30
N PRO A 218 -10.13 -18.77 3.00
CA PRO A 218 -9.59 -19.74 2.08
C PRO A 218 -9.46 -19.13 0.67
N PRO A 219 -8.66 -19.71 -0.24
CA PRO A 219 -8.39 -19.14 -1.56
C PRO A 219 -9.63 -18.82 -2.40
N VAL A 220 -10.71 -19.60 -2.26
CA VAL A 220 -11.98 -19.32 -2.93
C VAL A 220 -12.56 -17.98 -2.48
N VAL A 221 -12.53 -17.69 -1.18
CA VAL A 221 -13.03 -16.43 -0.59
C VAL A 221 -12.09 -15.28 -0.93
N THR A 222 -10.77 -15.46 -0.73
CA THR A 222 -9.77 -14.42 -1.00
C THR A 222 -9.78 -13.99 -2.46
N GLY A 223 -9.78 -14.95 -3.40
CA GLY A 223 -9.86 -14.65 -4.83
C GLY A 223 -11.14 -13.91 -5.21
N THR A 224 -12.28 -14.29 -4.58
CA THR A 224 -13.56 -13.60 -4.80
C THR A 224 -13.49 -12.14 -4.36
N ILE A 225 -12.98 -11.87 -3.16
CA ILE A 225 -12.87 -10.51 -2.62
C ILE A 225 -11.99 -9.64 -3.54
N VAL A 226 -10.81 -10.13 -3.92
CA VAL A 226 -9.89 -9.41 -4.82
C VAL A 226 -10.55 -9.14 -6.18
N MET A 227 -11.25 -10.11 -6.74
CA MET A 227 -11.99 -9.94 -8.00
C MET A 227 -13.08 -8.88 -7.88
N VAL A 228 -13.85 -8.90 -6.81
CA VAL A 228 -14.91 -7.93 -6.54
C VAL A 228 -14.35 -6.51 -6.43
N ILE A 229 -13.20 -6.31 -5.74
CA ILE A 229 -12.56 -4.99 -5.64
C ILE A 229 -12.28 -4.42 -7.03
N GLY A 230 -11.65 -5.20 -7.91
CA GLY A 230 -11.34 -4.74 -9.26
C GLY A 230 -12.58 -4.40 -10.08
N PHE A 231 -13.56 -5.30 -10.11
CA PHE A 231 -14.73 -5.14 -10.98
C PHE A 231 -15.81 -4.20 -10.45
N ASN A 232 -15.90 -3.98 -9.13
CA ASN A 232 -16.79 -2.96 -8.56
C ASN A 232 -16.44 -1.55 -9.08
N LEU A 233 -15.16 -1.32 -9.36
CA LEU A 233 -14.67 -0.04 -9.87
C LEU A 233 -14.93 0.18 -11.37
N ALA A 234 -15.61 -0.77 -12.06
CA ALA A 234 -15.96 -0.65 -13.48
C ALA A 234 -16.80 0.61 -13.78
N GLY A 235 -17.67 1.00 -12.84
CA GLY A 235 -18.46 2.24 -12.93
C GLY A 235 -17.56 3.50 -12.98
N ALA A 236 -16.53 3.56 -12.15
CA ALA A 236 -15.55 4.65 -12.13
C ALA A 236 -14.74 4.68 -13.44
N ALA A 237 -14.30 3.51 -13.93
CA ALA A 237 -13.60 3.40 -15.21
C ALA A 237 -14.47 3.88 -16.39
N LYS A 238 -15.76 3.52 -16.40
CA LYS A 238 -16.74 4.01 -17.37
C LYS A 238 -16.87 5.54 -17.33
N GLY A 239 -16.99 6.12 -16.14
CA GLY A 239 -17.06 7.58 -15.95
C GLY A 239 -15.79 8.29 -16.42
N GLY A 240 -14.62 7.76 -16.05
CA GLY A 240 -13.34 8.28 -16.51
C GLY A 240 -13.18 8.20 -18.02
N LEU A 241 -13.52 7.07 -18.65
CA LEU A 241 -13.46 6.91 -20.10
C LEU A 241 -14.44 7.86 -20.81
N ALA A 242 -15.63 8.06 -20.26
CA ALA A 242 -16.64 8.96 -20.84
C ALA A 242 -16.23 10.43 -20.77
N SER A 243 -15.37 10.85 -19.83
CA SER A 243 -14.86 12.22 -19.72
C SER A 243 -13.91 12.63 -20.86
N GLY A 244 -13.34 11.66 -21.60
CA GLY A 244 -12.48 11.89 -22.75
C GLY A 244 -12.27 10.60 -23.53
N PRO A 245 -13.28 10.15 -24.32
CA PRO A 245 -13.27 8.82 -24.93
C PRO A 245 -12.07 8.57 -25.87
N LEU A 246 -11.67 9.59 -26.62
CA LEU A 246 -10.51 9.47 -27.54
C LEU A 246 -9.22 9.26 -26.77
N LEU A 247 -8.93 10.13 -25.78
CA LEU A 247 -7.73 10.03 -24.95
C LEU A 247 -7.71 8.73 -24.15
N GLY A 248 -8.86 8.32 -23.61
CA GLY A 248 -8.97 7.07 -22.88
C GLY A 248 -8.72 5.85 -23.75
N THR A 249 -9.25 5.83 -24.97
CA THR A 249 -9.02 4.76 -25.95
C THR A 249 -7.55 4.71 -26.36
N ILE A 250 -6.92 5.84 -26.65
CA ILE A 250 -5.48 5.91 -27.00
C ILE A 250 -4.65 5.38 -25.83
N THR A 251 -4.93 5.82 -24.60
CA THR A 251 -4.22 5.36 -23.40
C THR A 251 -4.37 3.85 -23.20
N LEU A 252 -5.59 3.32 -23.31
CA LEU A 252 -5.86 1.89 -23.18
C LEU A 252 -5.14 1.07 -24.24
N LEU A 253 -5.18 1.51 -25.51
CA LEU A 253 -4.48 0.86 -26.61
C LEU A 253 -2.96 0.92 -26.44
N ALA A 254 -2.42 2.03 -25.93
CA ALA A 254 -1.00 2.14 -25.61
C ALA A 254 -0.59 1.16 -24.49
N ILE A 255 -1.40 1.07 -23.41
CA ILE A 255 -1.18 0.08 -22.33
C ILE A 255 -1.17 -1.34 -22.90
N ALA A 256 -2.20 -1.69 -23.69
CA ALA A 256 -2.31 -3.02 -24.31
C ALA A 256 -1.15 -3.28 -25.27
N GLY A 257 -0.75 -2.29 -26.06
CA GLY A 257 0.38 -2.37 -26.98
C GLY A 257 1.69 -2.64 -26.23
N PHE A 258 2.01 -1.86 -25.20
CA PHE A 258 3.21 -2.12 -24.38
C PHE A 258 3.16 -3.50 -23.71
N ALA A 259 2.02 -3.92 -23.21
CA ALA A 259 1.86 -5.23 -22.58
C ALA A 259 2.04 -6.38 -23.60
N ALA A 260 1.53 -6.24 -24.84
CA ALA A 260 1.55 -7.29 -25.84
C ALA A 260 2.86 -7.36 -26.64
N PHE A 261 3.43 -6.22 -27.02
CA PHE A 261 4.60 -6.15 -27.90
C PHE A 261 5.93 -6.05 -27.19
N SER A 262 5.93 -5.70 -25.87
CA SER A 262 7.16 -5.55 -25.10
C SER A 262 7.40 -6.76 -24.20
N ARG A 263 8.68 -7.12 -24.04
CA ARG A 263 9.10 -8.21 -23.16
C ARG A 263 9.79 -7.66 -21.91
N GLY A 264 9.82 -8.47 -20.85
CA GLY A 264 10.55 -8.14 -19.63
C GLY A 264 9.94 -6.95 -18.89
N PHE A 265 10.77 -5.99 -18.51
CA PHE A 265 10.37 -4.85 -17.68
C PHE A 265 9.37 -3.91 -18.36
N ILE A 266 9.60 -3.55 -19.65
CA ILE A 266 8.75 -2.60 -20.38
C ILE A 266 7.29 -3.08 -20.43
N GLY A 267 7.04 -4.36 -20.70
CA GLY A 267 5.69 -4.92 -20.70
C GLY A 267 5.03 -4.85 -19.30
N ARG A 268 5.82 -4.85 -18.23
CA ARG A 268 5.29 -4.81 -16.85
C ARG A 268 4.93 -3.42 -16.36
N ILE A 269 5.62 -2.38 -16.85
CA ILE A 269 5.26 -0.98 -16.59
C ILE A 269 4.33 -0.41 -17.66
N SER A 270 3.62 -1.27 -18.41
CA SER A 270 2.73 -0.89 -19.52
C SER A 270 1.70 0.16 -19.13
N ILE A 271 1.14 0.09 -17.90
CA ILE A 271 0.19 1.10 -17.41
C ILE A 271 0.87 2.47 -17.32
N PHE A 272 2.03 2.54 -16.68
CA PHE A 272 2.79 3.78 -16.57
C PHE A 272 3.11 4.37 -17.96
N LEU A 273 3.64 3.55 -18.86
CA LEU A 273 4.00 3.99 -20.22
C LEU A 273 2.76 4.41 -21.03
N GLY A 274 1.65 3.70 -20.90
CA GLY A 274 0.40 4.07 -21.55
C GLY A 274 -0.18 5.38 -21.03
N VAL A 275 -0.10 5.63 -19.72
CA VAL A 275 -0.47 6.94 -19.14
C VAL A 275 0.44 8.05 -19.65
N VAL A 276 1.75 7.81 -19.74
CA VAL A 276 2.70 8.79 -20.32
C VAL A 276 2.33 9.11 -21.76
N VAL A 277 2.04 8.10 -22.60
CA VAL A 277 1.60 8.30 -23.99
C VAL A 277 0.30 9.10 -24.01
N GLY A 278 -0.71 8.71 -23.23
CA GLY A 278 -2.00 9.42 -23.17
C GLY A 278 -1.82 10.88 -22.73
N TYR A 279 -0.96 11.12 -21.73
CA TYR A 279 -0.66 12.46 -21.25
C TYR A 279 0.05 13.33 -22.31
N VAL A 280 1.03 12.76 -23.03
CA VAL A 280 1.73 13.46 -24.13
C VAL A 280 0.75 13.80 -25.24
N VAL A 281 -0.14 12.87 -25.62
CA VAL A 281 -1.17 13.14 -26.63
C VAL A 281 -2.12 14.23 -26.13
N ALA A 282 -2.58 14.18 -24.90
CA ALA A 282 -3.42 15.21 -24.32
C ALA A 282 -2.74 16.59 -24.28
N PHE A 283 -1.43 16.62 -23.98
CA PHE A 283 -0.65 17.86 -24.02
C PHE A 283 -0.59 18.45 -25.44
N ILE A 284 -0.36 17.61 -26.47
CA ILE A 284 -0.34 18.04 -27.88
C ILE A 284 -1.71 18.55 -28.31
N MET A 285 -2.80 17.95 -27.79
CA MET A 285 -4.19 18.37 -28.08
C MET A 285 -4.60 19.66 -27.34
N GLY A 286 -3.81 20.12 -26.37
CA GLY A 286 -4.12 21.28 -25.56
C GLY A 286 -5.10 20.99 -24.39
N ASP A 287 -5.35 19.73 -24.09
CA ASP A 287 -6.27 19.29 -23.02
C ASP A 287 -5.63 19.26 -21.63
N VAL A 288 -4.34 19.59 -21.52
CA VAL A 288 -3.62 19.65 -20.24
C VAL A 288 -3.59 21.06 -19.71
N ASN A 289 -4.18 21.29 -18.54
CA ASN A 289 -4.02 22.57 -17.84
C ASN A 289 -2.65 22.67 -17.19
N THR A 290 -1.80 23.55 -17.71
CA THR A 290 -0.43 23.76 -17.26
C THR A 290 -0.27 24.86 -16.21
N ASP A 291 -1.34 25.63 -15.88
CA ASP A 291 -1.27 26.77 -14.95
C ASP A 291 -0.82 26.32 -13.55
N GLY A 292 -1.43 25.26 -13.06
CA GLY A 292 -1.05 24.66 -11.78
C GLY A 292 0.38 24.14 -11.76
N ILE A 293 0.86 23.61 -12.90
CA ILE A 293 2.23 23.10 -13.03
C ILE A 293 3.23 24.25 -13.00
N SER A 294 2.94 25.33 -13.72
CA SER A 294 3.84 26.50 -13.79
C SER A 294 3.96 27.19 -12.44
N ALA A 295 2.84 27.34 -11.71
CA ALA A 295 2.77 27.97 -10.39
C ALA A 295 3.39 27.13 -9.26
N ALA A 296 3.46 25.81 -9.41
CA ALA A 296 3.94 24.92 -8.37
C ALA A 296 5.45 25.07 -8.10
N LYS A 297 5.82 25.02 -6.82
CA LYS A 297 7.23 25.03 -6.39
C LYS A 297 7.92 23.72 -6.76
N TRP A 298 9.22 23.76 -6.98
CA TRP A 298 10.02 22.56 -7.23
C TRP A 298 10.17 21.70 -5.96
N VAL A 299 10.38 22.35 -4.82
CA VAL A 299 10.59 21.69 -3.53
C VAL A 299 9.71 22.35 -2.46
N ALA A 300 8.90 21.56 -1.78
CA ALA A 300 8.18 21.92 -0.55
C ALA A 300 7.76 20.63 0.18
N ALA A 301 7.48 20.75 1.47
CA ALA A 301 6.93 19.66 2.24
C ALA A 301 5.53 19.28 1.70
N PRO A 302 5.15 17.99 1.75
CA PRO A 302 3.78 17.57 1.47
C PRO A 302 2.77 18.29 2.38
N THR A 303 1.57 18.52 1.87
CA THR A 303 0.48 19.11 2.67
C THR A 303 -0.13 18.04 3.56
N PHE A 304 -0.18 18.29 4.86
CA PHE A 304 -0.80 17.38 5.82
C PHE A 304 -2.21 17.86 6.19
N THR A 305 -3.13 16.92 6.34
CA THR A 305 -4.51 17.16 6.77
C THR A 305 -4.78 16.32 8.01
N THR A 306 -5.29 16.98 9.07
CA THR A 306 -5.62 16.29 10.32
C THR A 306 -6.96 15.55 10.19
N PRO A 307 -7.05 14.30 10.68
CA PRO A 307 -8.31 13.56 10.67
C PRO A 307 -9.29 14.07 11.73
N GLU A 308 -10.58 13.95 11.44
CA GLU A 308 -11.68 14.08 12.38
C GLU A 308 -12.35 12.74 12.61
N PHE A 309 -12.68 12.42 13.86
CA PHE A 309 -13.26 11.13 14.20
C PHE A 309 -14.77 11.22 14.38
N LYS A 310 -15.51 10.50 13.53
CA LYS A 310 -16.96 10.37 13.58
C LYS A 310 -17.31 8.88 13.58
N VAL A 311 -18.18 8.47 14.50
CA VAL A 311 -18.51 7.04 14.68
C VAL A 311 -19.14 6.44 13.42
N SER A 312 -20.03 7.17 12.73
CA SER A 312 -20.65 6.74 11.49
C SER A 312 -19.62 6.46 10.39
N ALA A 313 -18.61 7.33 10.26
CA ALA A 313 -17.52 7.12 9.30
C ALA A 313 -16.67 5.91 9.71
N ILE A 314 -16.31 5.78 11.00
CA ILE A 314 -15.53 4.63 11.47
C ILE A 314 -16.22 3.30 11.10
N ILE A 315 -17.53 3.21 11.34
CA ILE A 315 -18.31 2.01 11.00
C ILE A 315 -18.34 1.76 9.51
N LEU A 316 -18.47 2.81 8.68
CA LEU A 316 -18.42 2.71 7.22
C LEU A 316 -17.09 2.08 6.72
N PHE A 317 -15.97 2.31 7.45
CA PHE A 317 -14.66 1.83 7.07
C PHE A 317 -14.30 0.45 7.66
N ILE A 318 -15.02 -0.08 8.69
CA ILE A 318 -14.74 -1.40 9.29
C ILE A 318 -14.58 -2.53 8.26
N PRO A 319 -15.46 -2.67 7.26
CA PRO A 319 -15.37 -3.76 6.31
C PRO A 319 -14.12 -3.71 5.41
N VAL A 320 -13.52 -2.53 5.25
CA VAL A 320 -12.25 -2.38 4.52
C VAL A 320 -11.15 -3.22 5.17
N VAL A 321 -11.19 -3.39 6.51
CA VAL A 321 -10.23 -4.22 7.24
C VAL A 321 -10.22 -5.66 6.71
N LEU A 322 -11.40 -6.25 6.46
CA LEU A 322 -11.50 -7.61 5.92
C LEU A 322 -10.90 -7.71 4.52
N VAL A 323 -11.11 -6.68 3.72
CA VAL A 323 -10.55 -6.56 2.37
C VAL A 323 -9.01 -6.49 2.44
N LEU A 324 -8.47 -5.63 3.30
CA LEU A 324 -7.02 -5.50 3.48
C LEU A 324 -6.37 -6.77 4.03
N ILE A 325 -7.04 -7.48 4.94
CA ILE A 325 -6.56 -8.79 5.42
C ILE A 325 -6.47 -9.76 4.25
N ALA A 326 -7.52 -9.87 3.42
CA ALA A 326 -7.54 -10.79 2.28
C ALA A 326 -6.46 -10.44 1.25
N GLU A 327 -6.27 -9.16 0.96
CA GLU A 327 -5.28 -8.63 0.02
C GLU A 327 -3.85 -8.93 0.52
N ASN A 328 -3.53 -8.58 1.77
CA ASN A 328 -2.22 -8.86 2.37
C ASN A 328 -1.92 -10.36 2.44
N VAL A 329 -2.89 -11.18 2.87
CA VAL A 329 -2.75 -12.65 2.90
C VAL A 329 -2.43 -13.20 1.52
N GLY A 330 -3.16 -12.75 0.49
CA GLY A 330 -2.92 -13.15 -0.90
C GLY A 330 -1.50 -12.78 -1.36
N HIS A 331 -1.06 -11.56 -1.07
CA HIS A 331 0.25 -11.06 -1.49
C HIS A 331 1.40 -11.74 -0.73
N VAL A 332 1.31 -11.91 0.59
CA VAL A 332 2.34 -12.62 1.37
C VAL A 332 2.47 -14.07 0.91
N LYS A 333 1.35 -14.74 0.61
CA LYS A 333 1.39 -16.10 0.05
C LYS A 333 1.98 -16.15 -1.35
N ALA A 334 1.70 -15.16 -2.20
CA ALA A 334 2.33 -15.05 -3.51
C ALA A 334 3.87 -14.89 -3.39
N VAL A 335 4.32 -14.03 -2.46
CA VAL A 335 5.76 -13.87 -2.16
C VAL A 335 6.35 -15.15 -1.59
N SER A 336 5.65 -15.85 -0.69
CA SER A 336 6.05 -17.15 -0.12
C SER A 336 6.28 -18.17 -1.23
N ASN A 337 5.31 -18.33 -2.14
CA ASN A 337 5.42 -19.24 -3.28
C ASN A 337 6.60 -18.89 -4.20
N MET A 338 6.85 -17.61 -4.46
CA MET A 338 7.94 -17.17 -5.32
C MET A 338 9.32 -17.35 -4.69
N THR A 339 9.43 -17.08 -3.39
CA THR A 339 10.70 -17.19 -2.66
C THR A 339 11.00 -18.64 -2.25
N GLY A 340 10.02 -19.52 -2.30
CA GLY A 340 10.11 -20.89 -1.79
C GLY A 340 10.26 -20.95 -0.27
N LYS A 341 10.02 -19.83 0.44
CA LYS A 341 10.10 -19.73 1.90
C LYS A 341 8.70 -19.72 2.48
N ASP A 342 8.48 -20.46 3.54
CA ASP A 342 7.26 -20.32 4.33
C ASP A 342 7.30 -18.96 5.06
N LEU A 343 6.30 -18.11 4.78
CA LEU A 343 6.15 -16.78 5.36
C LEU A 343 4.90 -16.68 6.24
N ASP A 344 4.28 -17.78 6.61
CA ASP A 344 3.07 -17.77 7.44
C ASP A 344 3.33 -17.17 8.82
N ASP A 345 4.54 -17.35 9.38
CA ASP A 345 5.02 -16.71 10.61
C ASP A 345 5.18 -15.18 10.47
N GLN A 346 5.34 -14.66 9.26
CA GLN A 346 5.45 -13.23 8.97
C GLN A 346 4.12 -12.56 8.67
N MET A 347 3.04 -13.32 8.49
CA MET A 347 1.71 -12.80 8.16
C MET A 347 1.21 -11.79 9.20
N GLY A 348 1.35 -12.10 10.49
CA GLY A 348 0.97 -11.20 11.57
C GLY A 348 1.81 -9.91 11.56
N ASN A 349 3.11 -10.02 11.25
CA ASN A 349 4.00 -8.86 11.10
C ASN A 349 3.60 -8.00 9.91
N ALA A 350 3.25 -8.60 8.78
CA ALA A 350 2.83 -7.90 7.56
C ALA A 350 1.52 -7.12 7.80
N LEU A 351 0.50 -7.76 8.40
CA LEU A 351 -0.76 -7.10 8.74
C LEU A 351 -0.57 -5.97 9.77
N PHE A 352 0.28 -6.18 10.78
CA PHE A 352 0.59 -5.15 11.76
C PHE A 352 1.29 -3.96 11.11
N ALA A 353 2.27 -4.22 10.26
CA ALA A 353 3.03 -3.18 9.58
C ALA A 353 2.16 -2.34 8.63
N ASP A 354 1.29 -2.99 7.85
CA ASP A 354 0.36 -2.29 6.97
C ASP A 354 -0.69 -1.50 7.75
N GLY A 355 -1.18 -2.05 8.87
CA GLY A 355 -2.06 -1.32 9.78
C GLY A 355 -1.42 -0.06 10.37
N VAL A 356 -0.16 -0.14 10.81
CA VAL A 356 0.61 1.02 11.28
C VAL A 356 0.83 2.03 10.15
N ALA A 357 1.19 1.57 8.96
CA ALA A 357 1.40 2.43 7.79
C ALA A 357 0.10 3.15 7.40
N THR A 358 -1.03 2.43 7.33
CA THR A 358 -2.36 3.01 7.07
C THR A 358 -2.77 4.02 8.13
N THR A 359 -2.51 3.72 9.43
CA THR A 359 -2.79 4.65 10.53
C THR A 359 -2.02 5.96 10.36
N LEU A 360 -0.72 5.88 10.06
CA LEU A 360 0.11 7.06 9.85
C LEU A 360 -0.30 7.83 8.59
N ALA A 361 -0.63 7.13 7.51
CA ALA A 361 -1.11 7.75 6.28
C ALA A 361 -2.41 8.54 6.53
N GLY A 362 -3.41 7.94 7.14
CA GLY A 362 -4.65 8.59 7.51
C GLY A 362 -4.46 9.76 8.47
N ALA A 363 -3.57 9.63 9.46
CA ALA A 363 -3.25 10.68 10.42
C ALA A 363 -2.58 11.91 9.77
N GLY A 364 -1.89 11.71 8.66
CA GLY A 364 -1.20 12.79 7.93
C GLY A 364 -1.92 13.27 6.67
N GLY A 365 -3.07 12.72 6.31
CA GLY A 365 -3.83 13.16 5.14
C GLY A 365 -3.51 12.37 3.86
N GLY A 366 -2.91 11.19 3.98
CA GLY A 366 -2.68 10.25 2.89
C GLY A 366 -3.77 9.19 2.80
N SER A 367 -3.78 8.42 1.70
CA SER A 367 -4.64 7.26 1.53
C SER A 367 -4.18 6.09 2.40
N GLY A 368 -5.13 5.24 2.81
CA GLY A 368 -4.79 3.96 3.43
C GLY A 368 -3.97 3.06 2.51
N THR A 369 -3.07 2.29 3.10
CA THR A 369 -2.06 1.50 2.39
C THR A 369 -2.46 0.03 2.24
N THR A 370 -1.78 -0.66 1.35
CA THR A 370 -1.78 -2.10 1.18
C THR A 370 -0.51 -2.55 0.47
N THR A 371 -0.18 -3.83 0.54
CA THR A 371 0.89 -4.45 -0.23
C THR A 371 0.54 -4.50 -1.73
N TYR A 372 1.53 -4.38 -2.63
CA TYR A 372 1.30 -4.24 -4.07
C TYR A 372 1.67 -5.47 -4.90
N ALA A 373 0.68 -5.99 -5.62
CA ALA A 373 0.85 -7.07 -6.61
C ALA A 373 1.72 -6.64 -7.80
N GLU A 374 1.64 -5.39 -8.23
CA GLU A 374 2.44 -4.81 -9.31
C GLU A 374 3.93 -4.94 -9.01
N ASN A 375 4.32 -4.66 -7.77
CA ASN A 375 5.70 -4.78 -7.32
C ASN A 375 6.14 -6.25 -7.18
N ILE A 376 5.24 -7.14 -6.77
CA ILE A 376 5.46 -8.60 -6.83
C ILE A 376 5.67 -9.04 -8.29
N GLY A 377 4.94 -8.44 -9.23
CA GLY A 377 5.14 -8.65 -10.66
C GLY A 377 6.54 -8.26 -11.14
N VAL A 378 7.08 -7.12 -10.70
CA VAL A 378 8.48 -6.71 -11.01
C VAL A 378 9.46 -7.71 -10.42
N MET A 379 9.28 -8.11 -9.17
CA MET A 379 10.09 -9.12 -8.51
C MET A 379 10.15 -10.42 -9.32
N ALA A 380 8.99 -10.91 -9.78
CA ALA A 380 8.88 -12.10 -10.62
C ALA A 380 9.63 -11.95 -11.95
N ALA A 381 9.55 -10.77 -12.60
CA ALA A 381 10.18 -10.54 -13.90
C ALA A 381 11.68 -10.40 -13.83
N THR A 382 12.15 -9.68 -12.81
CA THR A 382 13.57 -9.36 -12.65
C THR A 382 14.34 -10.50 -11.99
N ARG A 383 13.64 -11.41 -11.31
CA ARG A 383 14.22 -12.41 -10.39
C ARG A 383 15.03 -11.77 -9.25
N VAL A 384 14.78 -10.52 -8.94
CA VAL A 384 15.42 -9.79 -7.84
C VAL A 384 14.42 -9.64 -6.71
N TYR A 385 14.59 -10.45 -5.66
CA TYR A 385 13.72 -10.44 -4.48
C TYR A 385 14.32 -9.62 -3.33
N SER A 386 15.41 -8.92 -3.64
CA SER A 386 16.20 -8.09 -2.73
C SER A 386 15.35 -7.00 -2.09
N THR A 387 15.31 -6.96 -0.76
CA THR A 387 14.66 -5.86 -0.03
C THR A 387 15.40 -4.54 -0.18
N ALA A 388 16.69 -4.54 -0.52
CA ALA A 388 17.43 -3.32 -0.85
C ALA A 388 16.78 -2.51 -1.98
N ALA A 389 16.20 -3.19 -2.99
CA ALA A 389 15.50 -2.50 -4.08
C ALA A 389 14.22 -1.82 -3.58
N TYR A 390 13.52 -2.42 -2.62
CA TYR A 390 12.32 -1.81 -2.01
C TYR A 390 12.66 -0.62 -1.11
N TRP A 391 13.79 -0.67 -0.39
CA TRP A 391 14.29 0.50 0.35
C TRP A 391 14.58 1.67 -0.58
N ILE A 392 15.20 1.42 -1.74
CA ILE A 392 15.46 2.44 -2.76
C ILE A 392 14.14 2.97 -3.32
N ALA A 393 13.16 2.09 -3.59
CA ALA A 393 11.85 2.51 -4.07
C ALA A 393 11.13 3.40 -3.05
N ALA A 394 11.17 3.05 -1.77
CA ALA A 394 10.59 3.83 -0.69
C ALA A 394 11.24 5.21 -0.53
N LEU A 395 12.58 5.28 -0.56
CA LEU A 395 13.33 6.54 -0.56
C LEU A 395 12.99 7.39 -1.77
N GLY A 396 12.94 6.79 -2.97
CA GLY A 396 12.56 7.49 -4.19
C GLY A 396 11.14 8.05 -4.13
N ALA A 397 10.19 7.34 -3.53
CA ALA A 397 8.83 7.84 -3.28
C ALA A 397 8.84 9.06 -2.37
N ILE A 398 9.62 9.04 -1.27
CA ILE A 398 9.76 10.19 -0.37
C ILE A 398 10.40 11.38 -1.11
N VAL A 399 11.45 11.15 -1.90
CA VAL A 399 12.08 12.22 -2.70
C VAL A 399 11.10 12.84 -3.68
N LEU A 400 10.31 12.04 -4.38
CA LEU A 400 9.28 12.54 -5.31
C LEU A 400 8.16 13.29 -4.58
N SER A 401 7.83 12.90 -3.34
CA SER A 401 6.76 13.52 -2.55
C SER A 401 7.07 14.96 -2.14
N VAL A 402 8.34 15.34 -2.03
CA VAL A 402 8.75 16.72 -1.69
C VAL A 402 8.75 17.66 -2.89
N SER A 403 8.22 17.23 -4.04
CA SER A 403 8.06 18.05 -5.23
C SER A 403 6.60 18.38 -5.51
N PRO A 404 6.07 19.55 -5.08
CA PRO A 404 4.72 20.00 -5.48
C PRO A 404 4.54 20.07 -6.99
N LYS A 405 5.60 20.37 -7.73
CA LYS A 405 5.57 20.37 -9.20
C LYS A 405 5.26 19.00 -9.76
N PHE A 406 5.82 17.94 -9.19
CA PHE A 406 5.49 16.57 -9.55
C PHE A 406 4.02 16.26 -9.24
N GLY A 407 3.52 16.66 -8.07
CA GLY A 407 2.10 16.53 -7.71
C GLY A 407 1.18 17.28 -8.67
N ALA A 408 1.56 18.50 -9.08
CA ALA A 408 0.80 19.30 -10.05
C ALA A 408 0.74 18.63 -11.44
N VAL A 409 1.85 18.02 -11.90
CA VAL A 409 1.86 17.24 -13.16
C VAL A 409 0.87 16.08 -13.09
N LEU A 410 0.83 15.37 -11.95
CA LEU A 410 -0.10 14.25 -11.76
C LEU A 410 -1.56 14.71 -11.71
N SER A 411 -1.84 15.81 -11.01
CA SER A 411 -3.19 16.37 -10.91
C SER A 411 -3.68 16.98 -12.24
N ALA A 412 -2.77 17.29 -13.15
CA ALA A 412 -3.10 17.80 -14.48
C ALA A 412 -3.37 16.68 -15.51
N ILE A 413 -3.30 15.40 -15.14
CA ILE A 413 -3.63 14.29 -16.02
C ILE A 413 -5.14 14.35 -16.34
N PRO A 414 -5.54 14.46 -17.62
CA PRO A 414 -6.94 14.54 -18.00
C PRO A 414 -7.73 13.28 -17.61
N GLY A 415 -9.01 13.47 -17.27
CA GLY A 415 -9.89 12.38 -16.86
C GLY A 415 -9.99 11.24 -17.86
N GLY A 416 -9.95 11.53 -19.17
CA GLY A 416 -9.93 10.52 -20.24
C GLY A 416 -8.70 9.61 -20.16
N VAL A 417 -7.51 10.18 -19.93
CA VAL A 417 -6.26 9.41 -19.78
C VAL A 417 -6.35 8.49 -18.57
N LEU A 418 -6.84 9.04 -17.44
CA LEU A 418 -7.08 8.25 -16.22
C LEU A 418 -8.11 7.15 -16.47
N GLY A 419 -9.18 7.43 -17.24
CA GLY A 419 -10.22 6.46 -17.60
C GLY A 419 -9.67 5.26 -18.36
N GLY A 420 -8.80 5.50 -19.34
CA GLY A 420 -8.12 4.42 -20.08
C GLY A 420 -7.24 3.55 -19.16
N ALA A 421 -6.50 4.19 -18.24
CA ALA A 421 -5.69 3.50 -17.25
C ALA A 421 -6.54 2.70 -16.25
N GLN A 422 -7.68 3.25 -15.80
CA GLN A 422 -8.63 2.60 -14.90
C GLN A 422 -9.20 1.31 -15.49
N VAL A 423 -9.58 1.33 -16.78
CA VAL A 423 -10.10 0.13 -17.46
C VAL A 423 -9.07 -1.00 -17.41
N ALA A 424 -7.80 -0.71 -17.74
CA ALA A 424 -6.74 -1.71 -17.70
C ALA A 424 -6.46 -2.17 -16.26
N LEU A 425 -6.27 -1.23 -15.33
CA LEU A 425 -5.83 -1.52 -13.97
C LEU A 425 -6.90 -2.30 -13.17
N PHE A 426 -8.16 -1.82 -13.19
CA PHE A 426 -9.25 -2.47 -12.45
C PHE A 426 -9.56 -3.85 -13.03
N GLY A 427 -9.49 -3.98 -14.37
CA GLY A 427 -9.60 -5.29 -15.02
C GLY A 427 -8.51 -6.25 -14.57
N MET A 428 -7.26 -5.80 -14.49
CA MET A 428 -6.15 -6.63 -14.03
C MET A 428 -6.28 -7.03 -12.56
N ILE A 429 -6.74 -6.13 -11.66
CA ILE A 429 -7.01 -6.47 -10.26
C ILE A 429 -8.07 -7.56 -10.19
N GLY A 430 -9.16 -7.44 -10.96
CA GLY A 430 -10.20 -8.48 -11.02
C GLY A 430 -9.66 -9.85 -11.47
N ILE A 431 -8.82 -9.87 -12.51
CA ILE A 431 -8.19 -11.10 -13.02
C ILE A 431 -7.16 -11.67 -12.01
N LEU A 432 -6.54 -10.84 -11.19
CA LEU A 432 -5.67 -11.32 -10.12
C LEU A 432 -6.43 -12.19 -9.10
N GLY A 433 -7.70 -11.87 -8.81
CA GLY A 433 -8.57 -12.74 -8.02
C GLY A 433 -8.77 -14.12 -8.66
N ALA A 434 -9.01 -14.18 -9.96
CA ALA A 434 -9.09 -15.45 -10.70
C ALA A 434 -7.76 -16.22 -10.68
N LYS A 435 -6.64 -15.52 -10.75
CA LYS A 435 -5.30 -16.13 -10.64
C LYS A 435 -5.12 -16.85 -9.30
N ILE A 436 -5.58 -16.26 -8.18
CA ILE A 436 -5.56 -16.91 -6.86
C ILE A 436 -6.32 -18.24 -6.91
N TRP A 437 -7.48 -18.31 -7.57
CA TRP A 437 -8.25 -19.57 -7.70
C TRP A 437 -7.49 -20.63 -8.51
N ILE A 438 -6.89 -20.24 -9.61
CA ILE A 438 -6.14 -21.14 -10.50
C ILE A 438 -4.91 -21.71 -9.77
N GLU A 439 -4.11 -20.85 -9.14
CA GLU A 439 -2.90 -21.25 -8.43
C GLU A 439 -3.20 -22.14 -7.22
N SER A 440 -4.32 -21.89 -6.53
CA SER A 440 -4.78 -22.67 -5.40
C SER A 440 -5.67 -23.86 -5.79
N ARG A 441 -5.87 -24.11 -7.09
CA ARG A 441 -6.67 -25.20 -7.63
C ARG A 441 -8.09 -25.26 -7.03
N VAL A 442 -8.75 -24.11 -6.92
CA VAL A 442 -10.11 -24.03 -6.39
C VAL A 442 -11.06 -24.86 -7.28
N ASN A 443 -11.78 -25.80 -6.66
CA ASN A 443 -12.73 -26.66 -7.37
C ASN A 443 -14.09 -25.96 -7.53
N PHE A 444 -14.42 -25.49 -8.73
CA PHE A 444 -15.72 -24.92 -9.06
C PHE A 444 -16.78 -25.96 -9.51
N ALA A 445 -16.43 -27.25 -9.57
CA ALA A 445 -17.43 -28.31 -9.66
C ALA A 445 -18.17 -28.52 -8.32
N ASP A 446 -17.59 -28.04 -7.20
CA ASP A 446 -18.30 -27.92 -5.94
C ASP A 446 -19.32 -26.78 -6.04
N SER A 447 -20.60 -27.16 -5.92
CA SER A 447 -21.74 -26.25 -6.00
C SER A 447 -21.67 -25.13 -4.93
N THR A 448 -21.09 -25.42 -3.77
CA THR A 448 -20.91 -24.44 -2.69
C THR A 448 -19.96 -23.33 -3.12
N ASN A 449 -18.79 -23.70 -3.67
CA ASN A 449 -17.85 -22.73 -4.19
C ASN A 449 -18.48 -21.89 -5.31
N LEU A 450 -19.15 -22.56 -6.25
CA LEU A 450 -19.75 -21.90 -7.41
C LEU A 450 -20.81 -20.87 -7.01
N ILE A 451 -21.78 -21.24 -6.17
CA ILE A 451 -22.90 -20.34 -5.83
C ILE A 451 -22.46 -19.14 -4.98
N VAL A 452 -21.55 -19.37 -4.01
CA VAL A 452 -21.06 -18.30 -3.14
C VAL A 452 -20.24 -17.28 -3.95
N VAL A 453 -19.35 -17.77 -4.80
CA VAL A 453 -18.51 -16.90 -5.66
C VAL A 453 -19.39 -16.14 -6.64
N ALA A 454 -20.30 -16.80 -7.35
CA ALA A 454 -21.21 -16.17 -8.31
C ALA A 454 -22.05 -15.07 -7.65
N SER A 455 -22.65 -15.37 -6.49
CA SER A 455 -23.46 -14.40 -5.75
C SER A 455 -22.65 -13.20 -5.29
N ALA A 456 -21.47 -13.42 -4.69
CA ALA A 456 -20.61 -12.34 -4.21
C ALA A 456 -20.13 -11.44 -5.37
N ILE A 457 -19.73 -12.02 -6.51
CA ILE A 457 -19.30 -11.27 -7.68
C ILE A 457 -20.41 -10.35 -8.18
N ILE A 458 -21.63 -10.87 -8.35
CA ILE A 458 -22.76 -10.06 -8.84
C ILE A 458 -23.11 -8.96 -7.85
N ILE A 459 -23.17 -9.25 -6.55
CA ILE A 459 -23.43 -8.25 -5.51
C ILE A 459 -22.38 -7.14 -5.57
N GLY A 460 -21.10 -7.50 -5.73
CA GLY A 460 -20.02 -6.54 -5.80
C GLY A 460 -20.01 -5.70 -7.06
N ILE A 461 -20.14 -6.33 -8.23
CA ILE A 461 -20.09 -5.62 -9.53
C ILE A 461 -21.29 -4.70 -9.71
N ALA A 462 -22.49 -5.15 -9.33
CA ALA A 462 -23.71 -4.37 -9.44
C ALA A 462 -23.78 -3.27 -8.35
N ASP A 463 -22.79 -3.22 -7.45
CA ASP A 463 -22.74 -2.34 -6.27
C ASP A 463 -24.06 -2.39 -5.47
N ILE A 464 -24.57 -3.62 -5.24
CA ILE A 464 -25.80 -3.80 -4.47
C ILE A 464 -25.54 -3.31 -3.05
N SER A 465 -26.04 -2.13 -2.78
CA SER A 465 -25.86 -1.43 -1.52
C SER A 465 -27.13 -1.51 -0.67
N TRP A 466 -26.94 -1.50 0.63
CA TRP A 466 -28.03 -1.46 1.61
C TRP A 466 -27.72 -0.38 2.66
N THR A 467 -28.69 0.47 2.91
CA THR A 467 -28.59 1.57 3.89
C THR A 467 -29.58 1.33 5.01
N SER A 468 -29.13 1.40 6.27
CA SER A 468 -29.94 1.32 7.46
C SER A 468 -29.54 2.43 8.42
N GLY A 469 -30.38 3.45 8.55
CA GLY A 469 -30.05 4.68 9.28
C GLY A 469 -28.84 5.37 8.66
N ASP A 470 -27.84 5.68 9.47
CA ASP A 470 -26.58 6.31 9.03
C ASP A 470 -25.57 5.33 8.42
N PHE A 471 -25.90 4.04 8.32
CA PHE A 471 -25.01 3.00 7.86
C PHE A 471 -25.30 2.61 6.42
N THR A 472 -24.29 2.68 5.57
CA THR A 472 -24.36 2.19 4.18
C THR A 472 -23.37 1.05 3.98
N PHE A 473 -23.92 -0.10 3.64
CA PHE A 473 -23.15 -1.27 3.21
C PHE A 473 -23.09 -1.25 1.68
N ASN A 474 -21.94 -0.88 1.11
CA ASN A 474 -21.75 -0.88 -0.34
C ASN A 474 -21.57 -2.30 -0.91
N GLY A 475 -21.53 -2.41 -2.23
CA GLY A 475 -21.41 -3.70 -2.91
C GLY A 475 -20.16 -4.51 -2.54
N ILE A 476 -19.01 -3.84 -2.32
CA ILE A 476 -17.77 -4.53 -1.89
C ILE A 476 -17.96 -5.15 -0.51
N ILE A 477 -18.55 -4.40 0.43
CA ILE A 477 -18.83 -4.87 1.78
C ILE A 477 -19.77 -6.07 1.76
N ASN A 478 -20.91 -5.93 1.07
CA ASN A 478 -21.91 -6.98 0.99
C ASN A 478 -21.36 -8.24 0.32
N ALA A 479 -20.61 -8.09 -0.77
CA ALA A 479 -19.92 -9.19 -1.44
C ALA A 479 -18.90 -9.88 -0.52
N THR A 480 -18.14 -9.10 0.26
CA THR A 480 -17.16 -9.64 1.21
C THR A 480 -17.84 -10.46 2.31
N VAL A 481 -18.96 -9.94 2.87
CA VAL A 481 -19.75 -10.66 3.86
C VAL A 481 -20.32 -11.94 3.26
N VAL A 482 -20.90 -11.88 2.06
CA VAL A 482 -21.44 -13.06 1.37
C VAL A 482 -20.33 -14.07 1.07
N ALA A 483 -19.17 -13.64 0.62
CA ALA A 483 -18.04 -14.53 0.36
C ALA A 483 -17.57 -15.23 1.64
N ILE A 484 -17.39 -14.52 2.75
CA ILE A 484 -16.89 -15.10 4.00
C ILE A 484 -17.97 -15.93 4.70
N VAL A 485 -19.11 -15.30 5.04
CA VAL A 485 -20.15 -15.93 5.84
C VAL A 485 -20.91 -16.97 5.02
N GLY A 486 -21.28 -16.63 3.79
CA GLY A 486 -21.96 -17.55 2.88
C GLY A 486 -21.13 -18.81 2.64
N TYR A 487 -19.83 -18.65 2.35
CA TYR A 487 -18.95 -19.81 2.21
C TYR A 487 -18.95 -20.69 3.46
N ARG A 488 -18.80 -20.10 4.65
CA ARG A 488 -18.74 -20.88 5.89
C ARG A 488 -20.02 -21.61 6.20
N VAL A 489 -21.17 -20.95 6.02
CA VAL A 489 -22.48 -21.54 6.25
C VAL A 489 -22.74 -22.69 5.28
N PHE A 490 -22.63 -22.43 3.97
CA PHE A 490 -22.94 -23.44 2.96
C PHE A 490 -21.94 -24.58 2.93
N HIS A 491 -20.65 -24.32 3.12
CA HIS A 491 -19.63 -25.37 3.23
C HIS A 491 -19.86 -26.25 4.47
N GLY A 492 -20.24 -25.64 5.60
CA GLY A 492 -20.59 -26.39 6.81
C GLY A 492 -21.79 -27.29 6.60
N ILE A 493 -22.87 -26.81 5.94
CA ILE A 493 -24.05 -27.59 5.59
C ILE A 493 -23.70 -28.70 4.60
N SER A 494 -22.97 -28.39 3.53
CA SER A 494 -22.57 -29.37 2.51
C SER A 494 -21.73 -30.51 3.12
N LYS A 495 -20.79 -30.17 4.00
CA LYS A 495 -19.97 -31.15 4.72
C LYS A 495 -20.84 -32.05 5.64
N SER A 496 -21.78 -31.48 6.38
CA SER A 496 -22.66 -32.24 7.29
C SER A 496 -23.58 -33.16 6.56
N ARG A 497 -23.94 -32.84 5.30
CA ARG A 497 -24.82 -33.66 4.45
C ARG A 497 -24.08 -34.61 3.51
N GLY A 498 -22.75 -34.56 3.48
CA GLY A 498 -21.93 -35.37 2.56
C GLY A 498 -22.11 -34.99 1.08
N THR A 499 -22.56 -33.76 0.80
CA THR A 499 -22.77 -33.23 -0.56
C THR A 499 -21.61 -32.40 -1.08
N SER A 500 -20.56 -32.17 -0.29
CA SER A 500 -19.33 -31.53 -0.75
C SER A 500 -18.63 -32.45 -1.75
N ALA A 501 -18.28 -31.92 -2.92
CA ALA A 501 -17.42 -32.64 -3.85
C ALA A 501 -16.06 -32.88 -3.16
N ALA A 502 -15.61 -34.15 -3.14
CA ALA A 502 -14.35 -34.57 -2.54
C ALA A 502 -13.15 -33.96 -3.22
#